data_7849c0c7a4e28b44389e712c341d8c55
#
_entry.id   7849c0c7a4e28b44389e712c341d8c55
#
_cell.length_a   1.000
_cell.length_b   1.000
_cell.length_c   1.000
_cell.angle_alpha   90.00
_cell.angle_beta   90.00
_cell.angle_gamma   90.00
#
_symmetry.space_group_name_H-M   'P 1'
#
loop_
_entity.id
_entity.type
_entity.pdbx_description
1 polymer ?
#
loop_
_entity_poly.entity_id
_entity_poly.type
_entity_poly.pdbx_seq_one_letter_code
_entity_poly.pdbx_strand_id
1 'polypeptide(L)'
;FAFLSKQVPATYVLLLIILVTTLHLIHQTKKDFINIFISLSLSSLSIIGLVIIFFKSNSIEIKSFLIQYLYYPSTLGNQRYDSIIYDFKNVFLNYKFIYFSLLIFAIFSIKNLDLKKNFYQKKDFKILIICLLLFLSLAQHMIITKNQIYIYFLIPLFIGLANIQLFKAKHKYSKYLTIFMVLFCLGITLKYHYRFNIERKFHELNNINFLYS
;
A
#
# COMPACT_ATOMS: atom_id res chain seq x y z
N PHE A 1 -2.25 -16.72 -3.49
CA PHE A 1 -2.76 -16.40 -4.84
C PHE A 1 -2.30 -15.02 -5.32
N ALA A 2 -2.49 -13.94 -4.55
CA ALA A 2 -2.07 -12.59 -4.97
C ALA A 2 -0.57 -12.50 -5.34
N PHE A 3 0.30 -13.18 -4.58
CA PHE A 3 1.73 -13.27 -4.89
C PHE A 3 2.01 -13.97 -6.22
N LEU A 4 1.27 -15.02 -6.53
CA LEU A 4 1.42 -15.76 -7.79
C LEU A 4 0.89 -14.98 -9.00
N SER A 5 -0.10 -14.10 -8.80
CA SER A 5 -0.67 -13.30 -9.88
C SER A 5 0.17 -12.06 -10.20
N LYS A 6 0.69 -11.37 -9.19
CA LYS A 6 1.51 -10.15 -9.37
C LYS A 6 2.46 -9.98 -8.18
N GLN A 7 3.69 -10.44 -8.35
CA GLN A 7 4.67 -10.57 -7.26
C GLN A 7 4.98 -9.25 -6.55
N VAL A 8 5.25 -8.17 -7.28
CA VAL A 8 5.82 -6.97 -6.69
C VAL A 8 4.87 -6.27 -5.71
N PRO A 9 3.62 -5.89 -6.06
CA PRO A 9 2.75 -5.27 -5.06
C PRO A 9 2.33 -6.24 -3.96
N ALA A 10 2.15 -7.54 -4.27
CA ALA A 10 1.76 -8.54 -3.30
C ALA A 10 2.84 -8.80 -2.24
N THR A 11 4.12 -8.75 -2.61
CA THR A 11 5.24 -8.88 -1.66
C THR A 11 5.22 -7.78 -0.61
N TYR A 12 5.03 -6.52 -1.02
CA TYR A 12 4.96 -5.40 -0.07
C TYR A 12 3.75 -5.51 0.86
N VAL A 13 2.59 -5.91 0.34
CA VAL A 13 1.40 -6.13 1.16
C VAL A 13 1.61 -7.29 2.13
N LEU A 14 2.24 -8.37 1.71
CA LEU A 14 2.57 -9.52 2.56
C LEU A 14 3.53 -9.12 3.69
N LEU A 15 4.60 -8.40 3.38
CA LEU A 15 5.53 -7.88 4.39
C LEU A 15 4.83 -6.95 5.38
N LEU A 16 3.93 -6.08 4.89
CA LEU A 16 3.12 -5.23 5.75
C LEU A 16 2.23 -6.05 6.69
N ILE A 17 1.55 -7.07 6.18
CA ILE A 17 0.69 -7.96 6.99
C ILE A 17 1.54 -8.68 8.05
N ILE A 18 2.69 -9.22 7.69
CA ILE A 18 3.60 -9.88 8.63
C ILE A 18 4.02 -8.90 9.73
N LEU A 19 4.46 -7.70 9.36
CA LEU A 19 4.90 -6.69 10.31
C LEU A 19 3.78 -6.27 11.27
N VAL A 20 2.59 -5.98 10.74
CA VAL A 20 1.42 -5.60 11.56
C VAL A 20 1.00 -6.74 12.47
N THR A 21 0.99 -7.98 11.97
CA THR A 21 0.66 -9.16 12.75
C THR A 21 1.68 -9.35 13.87
N THR A 22 2.96 -9.22 13.58
CA THR A 22 4.04 -9.32 14.57
C THR A 22 3.90 -8.25 15.65
N LEU A 23 3.67 -6.99 15.27
CA LEU A 23 3.43 -5.89 16.22
C LEU A 23 2.19 -6.13 17.10
N HIS A 24 1.15 -6.74 16.52
CA HIS A 24 -0.03 -7.10 17.30
C HIS A 24 0.27 -8.22 18.30
N LEU A 25 1.02 -9.23 17.87
CA LEU A 25 1.36 -10.41 18.66
C LEU A 25 2.30 -10.14 19.83
N ILE A 26 3.23 -9.18 19.71
CA ILE A 26 4.15 -8.78 20.79
C ILE A 26 3.40 -8.36 22.06
N HIS A 27 2.17 -7.86 21.91
CA HIS A 27 1.35 -7.37 23.02
C HIS A 27 0.28 -8.37 23.50
N GLN A 28 0.26 -9.56 22.94
CA GLN A 28 -0.68 -10.61 23.34
C GLN A 28 -0.09 -11.51 24.45
N THR A 29 -0.95 -12.31 25.07
CA THR A 29 -0.46 -13.32 25.99
C THR A 29 0.38 -14.38 25.23
N LYS A 30 1.33 -15.01 25.91
CA LYS A 30 2.15 -16.07 25.31
C LYS A 30 1.29 -17.19 24.66
N LYS A 31 0.15 -17.49 25.28
CA LYS A 31 -0.79 -18.50 24.75
C LYS A 31 -1.44 -18.06 23.44
N ASP A 32 -1.90 -16.82 23.35
CA ASP A 32 -2.52 -16.28 22.12
C ASP A 32 -1.49 -16.19 20.99
N PHE A 33 -0.24 -15.78 21.34
CA PHE A 33 0.87 -15.79 20.37
C PHE A 33 1.07 -17.16 19.74
N ILE A 34 1.19 -18.21 20.58
CA ILE A 34 1.40 -19.59 20.13
C ILE A 34 0.23 -20.06 19.27
N ASN A 35 -1.02 -19.82 19.68
CA ASN A 35 -2.20 -20.23 18.94
C ASN A 35 -2.27 -19.57 17.55
N ILE A 36 -2.01 -18.28 17.47
CA ILE A 36 -2.02 -17.55 16.20
C ILE A 36 -0.86 -18.03 15.30
N PHE A 37 0.33 -18.24 15.88
CA PHE A 37 1.48 -18.75 15.14
C PHE A 37 1.21 -20.14 14.56
N ILE A 38 0.65 -21.05 15.34
CA ILE A 38 0.26 -22.39 14.89
C ILE A 38 -0.78 -22.31 13.78
N SER A 39 -1.81 -21.49 13.96
CA SER A 39 -2.87 -21.29 12.96
C SER A 39 -2.32 -20.77 11.62
N LEU A 40 -1.44 -19.77 11.67
CA LEU A 40 -0.79 -19.22 10.47
C LEU A 40 0.10 -20.23 9.79
N SER A 41 0.88 -21.01 10.57
CA SER A 41 1.75 -22.06 10.05
C SER A 41 0.96 -23.18 9.38
N LEU A 42 -0.11 -23.66 10.00
CA LEU A 42 -0.97 -24.68 9.41
C LEU A 42 -1.66 -24.20 8.14
N SER A 43 -2.16 -22.97 8.14
CA SER A 43 -2.77 -22.37 6.94
C SER A 43 -1.77 -22.24 5.79
N SER A 44 -0.54 -21.83 6.10
CA SER A 44 0.52 -21.71 5.10
C SER A 44 0.93 -23.06 4.52
N LEU A 45 1.09 -24.08 5.37
CA LEU A 45 1.40 -25.47 4.96
C LEU A 45 0.27 -26.05 4.10
N SER A 46 -0.98 -25.81 4.46
CA SER A 46 -2.13 -26.28 3.67
C SER A 46 -2.12 -25.66 2.26
N ILE A 47 -1.85 -24.35 2.14
CA ILE A 47 -1.77 -23.67 0.84
C ILE A 47 -0.61 -24.22 0.01
N ILE A 48 0.57 -24.41 0.61
CA ILE A 48 1.73 -25.01 -0.07
C ILE A 48 1.41 -26.43 -0.55
N GLY A 49 0.76 -27.23 0.29
CA GLY A 49 0.31 -28.59 -0.07
C GLY A 49 -0.63 -28.59 -1.27
N LEU A 50 -1.63 -27.69 -1.28
CA LEU A 50 -2.55 -27.54 -2.42
C LEU A 50 -1.83 -27.13 -3.70
N VAL A 51 -0.86 -26.23 -3.62
CA VAL A 51 -0.05 -25.79 -4.79
C VAL A 51 0.79 -26.96 -5.32
N ILE A 52 1.39 -27.75 -4.44
CA ILE A 52 2.18 -28.93 -4.85
C ILE A 52 1.28 -29.97 -5.52
N ILE A 53 0.10 -30.25 -4.97
CA ILE A 53 -0.88 -31.16 -5.57
C ILE A 53 -1.30 -30.66 -6.95
N PHE A 54 -1.60 -29.37 -7.07
CA PHE A 54 -1.96 -28.74 -8.35
C PHE A 54 -0.84 -28.89 -9.38
N PHE A 55 0.42 -28.68 -9.01
CA PHE A 55 1.56 -28.83 -9.92
C PHE A 55 1.73 -30.27 -10.39
N LYS A 56 1.62 -31.23 -9.47
CA LYS A 56 1.70 -32.65 -9.82
C LYS A 56 0.54 -33.07 -10.74
N SER A 57 -0.68 -32.66 -10.46
CA SER A 57 -1.83 -33.03 -11.29
C SER A 57 -1.80 -32.44 -12.70
N ASN A 58 -1.13 -31.30 -12.89
CA ASN A 58 -0.99 -30.64 -14.20
C ASN A 58 0.40 -30.86 -14.83
N SER A 59 1.21 -31.80 -14.32
CA SER A 59 2.58 -32.08 -14.81
C SER A 59 3.48 -30.86 -14.89
N ILE A 60 3.28 -29.88 -13.99
CA ILE A 60 4.09 -28.66 -13.91
C ILE A 60 5.34 -28.96 -13.09
N GLU A 61 6.51 -28.79 -13.70
CA GLU A 61 7.77 -28.95 -13.02
C GLU A 61 8.02 -27.77 -12.05
N ILE A 62 8.21 -28.07 -10.77
CA ILE A 62 8.43 -27.05 -9.72
C ILE A 62 9.67 -26.20 -10.03
N LYS A 63 10.73 -26.82 -10.58
CA LYS A 63 11.96 -26.08 -10.95
C LYS A 63 11.69 -25.02 -12.01
N SER A 64 10.97 -25.37 -13.07
CA SER A 64 10.58 -24.45 -14.14
C SER A 64 9.72 -23.31 -13.61
N PHE A 65 8.78 -23.61 -12.71
CA PHE A 65 7.99 -22.59 -12.03
C PHE A 65 8.87 -21.63 -11.19
N LEU A 66 9.80 -22.12 -10.39
CA LEU A 66 10.69 -21.29 -9.60
C LEU A 66 11.59 -20.40 -10.46
N ILE A 67 12.09 -20.93 -11.58
CA ILE A 67 12.89 -20.15 -12.53
C ILE A 67 12.05 -19.01 -13.13
N GLN A 68 10.84 -19.30 -13.60
CA GLN A 68 9.99 -18.29 -14.24
C GLN A 68 9.44 -17.26 -13.27
N TYR A 69 9.07 -17.66 -12.06
CA TYR A 69 8.37 -16.77 -11.11
C TYR A 69 9.27 -16.12 -10.06
N LEU A 70 10.43 -16.67 -9.75
CA LEU A 70 11.34 -16.08 -8.78
C LEU A 70 12.65 -15.61 -9.43
N TYR A 71 13.33 -16.48 -10.14
CA TYR A 71 14.66 -16.17 -10.66
C TYR A 71 14.60 -15.13 -11.79
N TYR A 72 13.79 -15.34 -12.80
CA TYR A 72 13.68 -14.42 -13.95
C TYR A 72 13.20 -13.01 -13.54
N PRO A 73 12.13 -12.85 -12.74
CA PRO A 73 11.77 -11.52 -12.23
C PRO A 73 12.85 -10.85 -11.37
N SER A 74 13.64 -11.63 -10.62
CA SER A 74 14.74 -11.07 -9.81
C SER A 74 15.85 -10.47 -10.68
N THR A 75 16.20 -11.09 -11.80
CA THR A 75 17.20 -10.56 -12.73
C THR A 75 16.75 -9.26 -13.40
N LEU A 76 15.46 -9.18 -13.80
CA LEU A 76 14.87 -7.94 -14.32
C LEU A 76 14.77 -6.85 -13.24
N GLY A 77 14.53 -7.25 -11.99
CA GLY A 77 14.49 -6.35 -10.84
C GLY A 77 15.82 -5.67 -10.60
N ASN A 78 16.93 -6.40 -10.65
CA ASN A 78 18.27 -5.86 -10.43
C ASN A 78 18.59 -4.72 -11.41
N GLN A 79 18.29 -4.87 -12.71
CA GLN A 79 18.48 -3.81 -13.70
C GLN A 79 17.67 -2.53 -13.40
N ARG A 80 16.51 -2.67 -12.76
CA ARG A 80 15.69 -1.52 -12.34
C ARG A 80 16.27 -0.82 -11.13
N TYR A 81 16.90 -1.55 -10.20
CA TYR A 81 17.55 -0.96 -9.02
C TYR A 81 18.69 -0.03 -9.43
N ASP A 82 19.48 -0.37 -10.44
CA ASP A 82 20.58 0.44 -10.94
C ASP A 82 20.10 1.78 -11.57
N SER A 83 18.84 1.84 -11.98
CA SER A 83 18.21 3.02 -12.59
C SER A 83 17.38 3.88 -11.63
N ILE A 84 17.43 3.60 -10.33
CA ILE A 84 16.65 4.35 -9.33
C ILE A 84 17.34 5.67 -9.02
N ILE A 85 16.61 6.77 -9.24
CA ILE A 85 17.07 8.12 -8.88
C ILE A 85 16.24 8.59 -7.68
N TYR A 86 16.90 8.69 -6.53
CA TYR A 86 16.33 9.28 -5.32
C TYR A 86 16.64 10.78 -5.30
N ASP A 87 15.84 11.56 -6.01
CA ASP A 87 15.90 13.02 -5.99
C ASP A 87 14.68 13.62 -5.27
N PHE A 88 14.76 14.91 -4.97
CA PHE A 88 13.67 15.64 -4.31
C PHE A 88 12.38 15.60 -5.11
N LYS A 89 12.45 15.60 -6.44
CA LYS A 89 11.28 15.53 -7.33
C LYS A 89 10.58 14.19 -7.21
N ASN A 90 11.33 13.08 -7.27
CA ASN A 90 10.77 11.74 -7.28
C ASN A 90 10.26 11.31 -5.90
N VAL A 91 10.92 11.74 -4.82
CA VAL A 91 10.57 11.35 -3.45
C VAL A 91 9.51 12.28 -2.87
N PHE A 92 9.64 13.61 -3.03
CA PHE A 92 8.76 14.58 -2.36
C PHE A 92 7.71 15.19 -3.29
N LEU A 93 8.12 15.78 -4.41
CA LEU A 93 7.17 16.54 -5.23
C LEU A 93 6.08 15.68 -5.85
N ASN A 94 6.40 14.45 -6.23
CA ASN A 94 5.42 13.53 -6.81
C ASN A 94 4.36 13.10 -5.78
N TYR A 95 4.72 13.02 -4.50
CA TYR A 95 3.83 12.51 -3.44
C TYR A 95 3.35 13.60 -2.46
N LYS A 96 3.59 14.88 -2.74
CA LYS A 96 3.29 16.01 -1.84
C LYS A 96 1.87 16.00 -1.27
N PHE A 97 0.87 15.64 -2.07
CA PHE A 97 -0.52 15.60 -1.61
C PHE A 97 -0.81 14.38 -0.73
N ILE A 98 -0.10 13.28 -0.93
CA ILE A 98 -0.19 12.10 -0.07
C ILE A 98 0.46 12.42 1.28
N TYR A 99 1.64 13.05 1.29
CA TYR A 99 2.28 13.53 2.53
C TYR A 99 1.38 14.48 3.29
N PHE A 100 0.75 15.42 2.59
CA PHE A 100 -0.17 16.37 3.22
C PHE A 100 -1.40 15.67 3.83
N SER A 101 -2.00 14.72 3.12
CA SER A 101 -3.13 13.92 3.61
C SER A 101 -2.74 13.08 4.83
N LEU A 102 -1.57 12.43 4.77
CA LEU A 102 -1.02 11.64 5.87
C LEU A 102 -0.71 12.52 7.09
N LEU A 103 -0.17 13.73 6.88
CA LEU A 103 0.10 14.70 7.94
C LEU A 103 -1.19 15.12 8.65
N ILE A 104 -2.24 15.47 7.90
CA ILE A 104 -3.56 15.80 8.47
C ILE A 104 -4.08 14.64 9.31
N PHE A 105 -4.03 13.42 8.78
CA PHE A 105 -4.46 12.22 9.51
C PHE A 105 -3.63 12.00 10.78
N ALA A 106 -2.30 12.15 10.71
CA ALA A 106 -1.41 12.00 11.85
C ALA A 106 -1.71 13.04 12.95
N ILE A 107 -1.90 14.31 12.59
CA ILE A 107 -2.23 15.38 13.54
C ILE A 107 -3.51 15.06 14.32
N PHE A 108 -4.59 14.68 13.63
CA PHE A 108 -5.85 14.35 14.31
C PHE A 108 -5.77 13.05 15.10
N SER A 109 -5.01 12.05 14.62
CA SER A 109 -4.81 10.81 15.34
C SER A 109 -4.02 11.03 16.63
N ILE A 110 -2.91 11.77 16.57
CA ILE A 110 -2.06 12.07 17.74
C ILE A 110 -2.83 12.92 18.76
N LYS A 111 -3.62 13.87 18.31
CA LYS A 111 -4.44 14.73 19.19
C LYS A 111 -5.45 13.93 20.01
N ASN A 112 -5.97 12.82 19.47
CA ASN A 112 -6.90 11.93 20.13
C ASN A 112 -6.21 10.86 20.98
N LEU A 113 -4.88 10.75 20.89
CA LEU A 113 -4.10 9.82 21.67
C LEU A 113 -3.76 10.47 23.03
N ASP A 114 -4.16 9.81 24.11
CA ASP A 114 -3.62 10.10 25.42
C ASP A 114 -2.22 9.46 25.52
N LEU A 115 -1.18 10.26 25.35
CA LEU A 115 0.21 9.80 25.32
C LEU A 115 0.74 9.36 26.71
N LYS A 116 -0.05 9.54 27.77
CA LYS A 116 0.39 9.27 29.16
C LYS A 116 0.38 7.79 29.53
N LYS A 117 -0.43 6.93 28.89
CA LYS A 117 -0.52 5.50 29.21
C LYS A 117 -0.69 4.63 27.97
N ASN A 118 0.22 3.69 27.77
CA ASN A 118 0.13 2.58 26.81
C ASN A 118 -0.46 2.98 25.43
N PHE A 119 -0.08 4.16 24.91
CA PHE A 119 -0.62 4.72 23.67
C PHE A 119 -0.43 3.78 22.47
N TYR A 120 0.65 2.97 22.48
CA TYR A 120 0.97 1.98 21.45
C TYR A 120 -0.06 0.83 21.36
N GLN A 121 -0.84 0.59 22.42
CA GLN A 121 -1.91 -0.42 22.42
C GLN A 121 -3.22 0.12 21.83
N LYS A 122 -3.37 1.44 21.75
CA LYS A 122 -4.59 2.07 21.24
C LYS A 122 -4.80 1.79 19.76
N LYS A 123 -6.04 1.51 19.40
CA LYS A 123 -6.45 1.22 18.02
C LYS A 123 -6.03 2.33 17.04
N ASP A 124 -6.19 3.59 17.43
CA ASP A 124 -5.89 4.74 16.55
C ASP A 124 -4.39 4.86 16.28
N PHE A 125 -3.52 4.55 17.24
CA PHE A 125 -2.08 4.48 17.03
C PHE A 125 -1.70 3.34 16.07
N LYS A 126 -2.28 2.15 16.27
CA LYS A 126 -2.04 1.01 15.35
C LYS A 126 -2.45 1.33 13.92
N ILE A 127 -3.61 1.97 13.72
CA ILE A 127 -4.07 2.41 12.40
C ILE A 127 -3.10 3.42 11.80
N LEU A 128 -2.60 4.39 12.57
CA LEU A 128 -1.61 5.37 12.09
C LEU A 128 -0.33 4.69 11.61
N ILE A 129 0.21 3.73 12.37
CA ILE A 129 1.41 2.97 11.97
C ILE A 129 1.14 2.14 10.71
N ILE A 130 -0.01 1.46 10.62
CA ILE A 130 -0.40 0.71 9.43
C ILE A 130 -0.44 1.64 8.20
N CYS A 131 -1.05 2.80 8.32
CA CYS A 131 -1.14 3.77 7.22
C CYS A 131 0.24 4.30 6.80
N LEU A 132 1.12 4.58 7.75
CA LEU A 132 2.50 4.99 7.47
C LEU A 132 3.26 3.90 6.72
N LEU A 133 3.20 2.66 7.20
CA LEU A 133 3.87 1.53 6.58
C LEU A 133 3.32 1.21 5.20
N LEU A 134 2.00 1.30 5.02
CA LEU A 134 1.34 1.15 3.72
C LEU A 134 1.84 2.20 2.74
N PHE A 135 1.89 3.46 3.16
CA PHE A 135 2.42 4.54 2.32
C PHE A 135 3.88 4.29 1.95
N LEU A 136 4.76 3.97 2.91
CA LEU A 136 6.18 3.73 2.66
C LEU A 136 6.39 2.55 1.69
N SER A 137 5.66 1.45 1.88
CA SER A 137 5.73 0.28 1.01
C SER A 137 5.32 0.60 -0.43
N LEU A 138 4.20 1.31 -0.60
CA LEU A 138 3.71 1.68 -1.92
C LEU A 138 4.59 2.76 -2.58
N ALA A 139 5.09 3.74 -1.83
CA ALA A 139 5.99 4.76 -2.33
C ALA A 139 7.28 4.13 -2.86
N GLN A 140 7.89 3.21 -2.10
CA GLN A 140 9.06 2.46 -2.53
C GLN A 140 8.77 1.69 -3.82
N HIS A 141 7.65 0.98 -3.89
CA HIS A 141 7.24 0.27 -5.10
C HIS A 141 7.11 1.21 -6.31
N MET A 142 6.50 2.38 -6.11
CA MET A 142 6.27 3.34 -7.19
C MET A 142 7.56 3.99 -7.68
N ILE A 143 8.53 4.26 -6.79
CA ILE A 143 9.85 4.77 -7.16
C ILE A 143 10.57 3.74 -8.04
N ILE A 144 10.54 2.45 -7.66
CA ILE A 144 11.18 1.37 -8.42
C ILE A 144 10.51 1.16 -9.79
N THR A 145 9.18 1.16 -9.84
CA THR A 145 8.44 0.84 -11.09
C THR A 145 8.16 2.04 -11.97
N LYS A 146 8.42 3.25 -11.48
CA LYS A 146 8.09 4.54 -12.14
C LYS A 146 6.60 4.69 -12.50
N ASN A 147 5.72 3.88 -11.91
CA ASN A 147 4.28 3.88 -12.17
C ASN A 147 3.52 4.57 -11.03
N GLN A 148 3.20 5.86 -11.20
CA GLN A 148 2.66 6.71 -10.13
C GLN A 148 1.14 6.62 -9.92
N ILE A 149 0.40 5.98 -10.82
CA ILE A 149 -1.07 6.05 -10.82
C ILE A 149 -1.71 5.41 -9.58
N TYR A 150 -1.19 4.27 -9.16
CA TYR A 150 -1.83 3.44 -8.13
C TYR A 150 -1.78 4.00 -6.71
N ILE A 151 -0.85 4.91 -6.41
CA ILE A 151 -0.65 5.38 -5.04
C ILE A 151 -1.63 6.49 -4.63
N TYR A 152 -2.24 7.18 -5.58
CA TYR A 152 -3.06 8.35 -5.30
C TYR A 152 -4.38 8.04 -4.58
N PHE A 153 -4.83 6.78 -4.57
CA PHE A 153 -5.96 6.34 -3.75
C PHE A 153 -5.73 6.53 -2.24
N LEU A 154 -4.47 6.67 -1.81
CA LEU A 154 -4.13 6.95 -0.42
C LEU A 154 -4.61 8.33 0.04
N ILE A 155 -4.79 9.29 -0.87
CA ILE A 155 -5.27 10.63 -0.52
C ILE A 155 -6.68 10.58 0.08
N PRO A 156 -7.71 10.07 -0.63
CA PRO A 156 -9.04 9.95 -0.04
C PRO A 156 -9.08 8.98 1.15
N LEU A 157 -8.24 7.95 1.18
CA LEU A 157 -8.13 7.04 2.32
C LEU A 157 -7.69 7.79 3.58
N PHE A 158 -6.56 8.52 3.52
CA PHE A 158 -6.03 9.24 4.68
C PHE A 158 -6.93 10.39 5.11
N ILE A 159 -7.55 11.09 4.16
CA ILE A 159 -8.52 12.15 4.46
C ILE A 159 -9.79 11.58 5.09
N GLY A 160 -10.29 10.44 4.63
CA GLY A 160 -11.42 9.75 5.25
C GLY A 160 -11.13 9.34 6.69
N LEU A 161 -9.94 8.76 6.94
CA LEU A 161 -9.49 8.42 8.29
C LEU A 161 -9.30 9.67 9.16
N ALA A 162 -8.74 10.76 8.63
CA ALA A 162 -8.62 12.03 9.32
C ALA A 162 -9.98 12.59 9.73
N ASN A 163 -10.98 12.47 8.86
CA ASN A 163 -12.34 12.91 9.14
C ASN A 163 -12.98 12.11 10.30
N ILE A 164 -12.77 10.78 10.32
CA ILE A 164 -13.22 9.94 11.45
C ILE A 164 -12.57 10.41 12.76
N GLN A 165 -11.29 10.71 12.76
CA GLN A 165 -10.59 11.21 13.96
C GLN A 165 -11.09 12.60 14.38
N LEU A 166 -11.37 13.46 13.42
CA LEU A 166 -11.95 14.79 13.68
C LEU A 166 -13.32 14.72 14.37
N PHE A 167 -14.19 13.81 13.93
CA PHE A 167 -15.49 13.59 14.58
C PHE A 167 -15.36 13.01 15.98
N LYS A 168 -14.42 12.10 16.21
CA LYS A 168 -14.12 11.58 17.56
C LYS A 168 -13.68 12.68 18.52
N ALA A 169 -12.91 13.65 18.03
CA ALA A 169 -12.42 14.77 18.82
C ALA A 169 -13.51 15.80 19.18
N LYS A 170 -14.73 15.70 18.64
CA LYS A 170 -15.83 16.66 18.81
C LYS A 170 -15.39 18.13 18.61
N HIS A 171 -14.51 18.35 17.61
CA HIS A 171 -13.94 19.68 17.39
C HIS A 171 -15.00 20.69 16.94
N LYS A 172 -14.98 21.90 17.51
CA LYS A 172 -15.96 22.96 17.22
C LYS A 172 -16.14 23.25 15.72
N TYR A 173 -15.06 23.19 14.96
CA TYR A 173 -15.04 23.49 13.51
C TYR A 173 -15.07 22.23 12.63
N SER A 174 -15.52 21.08 13.15
CA SER A 174 -15.51 19.82 12.43
C SER A 174 -16.20 19.89 11.06
N LYS A 175 -17.36 20.56 10.97
CA LYS A 175 -18.11 20.71 9.72
C LYS A 175 -17.30 21.45 8.64
N TYR A 176 -16.67 22.56 8.98
CA TYR A 176 -15.88 23.36 8.02
C TYR A 176 -14.61 22.61 7.58
N LEU A 177 -13.95 21.94 8.52
CA LEU A 177 -12.78 21.11 8.22
C LEU A 177 -13.14 19.91 7.33
N THR A 178 -14.29 19.29 7.54
CA THR A 178 -14.80 18.23 6.67
C THR A 178 -15.04 18.74 5.25
N ILE A 179 -15.71 19.88 5.10
CA ILE A 179 -15.95 20.49 3.78
C ILE A 179 -14.61 20.79 3.09
N PHE A 180 -13.66 21.38 3.80
CA PHE A 180 -12.32 21.65 3.26
C PHE A 180 -11.63 20.34 2.79
N MET A 181 -11.66 19.29 3.60
CA MET A 181 -11.06 18.00 3.25
C MET A 181 -11.71 17.35 2.02
N VAL A 182 -13.04 17.45 1.89
CA VAL A 182 -13.76 16.96 0.71
C VAL A 182 -13.38 17.75 -0.53
N LEU A 183 -13.37 19.08 -0.45
CA LEU A 183 -12.98 19.95 -1.57
C LEU A 183 -11.52 19.73 -1.98
N PHE A 184 -10.62 19.52 -1.01
CA PHE A 184 -9.23 19.16 -1.26
C PHE A 184 -9.12 17.85 -2.05
N CYS A 185 -9.83 16.78 -1.62
CA CYS A 185 -9.85 15.51 -2.35
C CYS A 185 -10.40 15.66 -3.77
N LEU A 186 -11.49 16.37 -3.95
CA LEU A 186 -12.09 16.62 -5.27
C LEU A 186 -11.12 17.38 -6.18
N GLY A 187 -10.52 18.46 -5.69
CA GLY A 187 -9.57 19.26 -6.46
C GLY A 187 -8.35 18.44 -6.91
N ILE A 188 -7.80 17.60 -6.05
CA ILE A 188 -6.66 16.72 -6.39
C ILE A 188 -7.09 15.64 -7.36
N THR A 189 -8.25 15.01 -7.15
CA THR A 189 -8.77 13.99 -8.05
C THR A 189 -8.96 14.56 -9.46
N LEU A 190 -9.58 15.74 -9.59
CA LEU A 190 -9.74 16.43 -10.87
C LEU A 190 -8.40 16.75 -11.52
N LYS A 191 -7.43 17.27 -10.74
CA LYS A 191 -6.08 17.56 -11.25
C LYS A 191 -5.39 16.34 -11.82
N TYR A 192 -5.40 15.21 -11.09
CA TYR A 192 -4.74 14.00 -11.55
C TYR A 192 -5.50 13.31 -12.68
N HIS A 193 -6.83 13.31 -12.64
CA HIS A 193 -7.65 12.80 -13.72
C HIS A 193 -7.37 13.54 -15.04
N TYR A 194 -7.32 14.87 -14.99
CA TYR A 194 -6.99 15.69 -16.16
C TYR A 194 -5.57 15.41 -16.69
N ARG A 195 -4.58 15.38 -15.79
CA ARG A 195 -3.19 15.10 -16.16
C ARG A 195 -3.03 13.72 -16.81
N PHE A 196 -3.59 12.67 -16.20
CA PHE A 196 -3.46 11.33 -16.72
C PHE A 196 -4.22 11.10 -18.02
N ASN A 197 -5.34 11.76 -18.22
CA ASN A 197 -6.07 11.67 -19.49
C ASN A 197 -5.31 12.36 -20.64
N ILE A 198 -4.63 13.48 -20.37
CA ILE A 198 -3.78 14.12 -21.36
C ILE A 198 -2.60 13.22 -21.71
N GLU A 199 -1.87 12.70 -20.70
CA GLU A 199 -0.72 11.82 -20.93
C GLU A 199 -1.11 10.55 -21.69
N ARG A 200 -2.24 9.91 -21.39
CA ARG A 200 -2.75 8.75 -22.12
C ARG A 200 -3.16 9.08 -23.56
N LYS A 201 -3.81 10.20 -23.78
CA LYS A 201 -4.28 10.61 -25.10
C LYS A 201 -3.13 10.69 -26.11
N PHE A 202 -1.92 11.05 -25.67
CA PHE A 202 -0.76 11.11 -26.55
C PHE A 202 -0.14 9.73 -26.84
N HIS A 203 -0.28 8.75 -25.96
CA HIS A 203 0.30 7.42 -26.16
C HIS A 203 -0.61 6.46 -26.92
N GLU A 204 -1.91 6.55 -26.72
CA GLU A 204 -2.87 5.60 -27.30
C GLU A 204 -3.39 6.03 -28.69
N LEU A 205 -3.53 7.33 -28.94
CA LEU A 205 -4.10 7.84 -30.19
C LEU A 205 -3.12 7.91 -31.37
N ASN A 206 -1.81 7.97 -31.12
CA ASN A 206 -0.83 7.90 -32.20
C ASN A 206 -0.81 6.53 -32.90
N ASN A 207 -1.25 5.47 -32.26
CA ASN A 207 -1.32 4.14 -32.83
C ASN A 207 -2.65 3.84 -33.53
N ILE A 208 -3.72 4.59 -33.22
CA ILE A 208 -5.06 4.37 -33.79
C ILE A 208 -5.18 4.97 -35.20
N ASN A 209 -4.48 6.06 -35.50
CA ASN A 209 -4.51 6.69 -36.81
C ASN A 209 -3.90 5.82 -37.94
N PHE A 210 -3.10 4.82 -37.60
CA PHE A 210 -2.55 3.86 -38.54
C PHE A 210 -3.50 2.70 -38.92
N LEU A 211 -4.57 2.51 -38.19
CA LEU A 211 -5.52 1.41 -38.41
C LEU A 211 -6.70 1.82 -39.31
N TYR A 212 -6.86 3.10 -39.61
CA TYR A 212 -7.97 3.64 -40.44
C TYR A 212 -7.53 4.48 -41.62
N SER A 213 -6.25 4.46 -42.00
CA SER A 213 -5.70 4.98 -43.23
C SER A 213 -5.31 3.84 -44.17
#